data_c4c7142834d076089067b44b234cf464
#
_entry.id   c4c7142834d076089067b44b234cf464
#
_cell.length_a   1.000
_cell.length_b   1.000
_cell.length_c   1.000
_cell.angle_alpha   90.00
_cell.angle_beta   90.00
_cell.angle_gamma   90.00
#
_symmetry.space_group_name_H-M   'P 1'
#
loop_
_entity.id
_entity.type
_entity.pdbx_description
1 polymer ?
#
loop_
_entity_poly.entity_id
_entity_poly.type
_entity_poly.pdbx_seq_one_letter_code
_entity_poly.pdbx_strand_id
1 'polypeptide(L)' 'MREEKGVRRPVREGEVYEVMITDIGERGDGIGKVDGLVIIVPDANPGETVRVRITRVEKKVAFGRKA' A
#
# COMPACT_ATOMS: atom_id res chain seq x y z
N MET A 1 16.45 -3.72 19.78
CA MET A 1 16.44 -3.85 19.29
C MET A 1 16.21 -4.36 18.45
N ARG A 2 16.24 -4.54 18.04
CA ARG A 2 16.10 -4.94 17.37
C ARG A 2 15.94 -5.32 16.41
N GLU A 3 16.06 -5.28 15.88
CA GLU A 3 16.02 -5.58 15.02
C GLU A 3 15.90 -6.34 14.37
N GLU A 4 15.75 -6.26 13.97
CA GLU A 4 15.59 -6.97 13.36
C GLU A 4 16.21 -7.47 12.38
N LYS A 5 16.58 -7.97 12.27
CA LYS A 5 17.09 -8.51 11.33
C LYS A 5 16.25 -8.98 10.37
N GLY A 6 15.59 -9.28 10.19
CA GLY A 6 14.70 -9.78 9.24
C GLY A 6 14.20 -8.70 8.36
N VAL A 7 13.23 -9.00 7.61
CA VAL A 7 12.69 -8.05 6.67
C VAL A 7 11.78 -7.09 7.39
N ARG A 8 12.00 -5.82 7.19
CA ARG A 8 11.10 -4.80 7.69
C ARG A 8 10.21 -4.36 6.56
N ARG A 9 8.93 -4.42 6.79
CA ARG A 9 7.96 -3.96 5.82
C ARG A 9 7.62 -2.50 6.12
N PRO A 10 7.47 -1.67 5.10
CA PRO A 10 7.05 -0.30 5.33
C PRO A 10 5.62 -0.16 5.81
N VAL A 11 4.81 -1.20 5.66
CA VAL A 11 3.43 -1.17 6.11
C VAL A 11 3.10 -2.46 6.84
N ARG A 12 2.04 -2.42 7.65
CA ARG A 12 1.56 -3.58 8.41
C ARG A 12 0.08 -3.77 8.17
N GLU A 13 -0.32 -5.03 8.17
CA GLU A 13 -1.75 -5.36 8.08
C GLU A 13 -2.51 -4.69 9.23
N GLY A 14 -3.67 -4.18 8.90
CA GLY A 14 -4.53 -3.55 9.87
C GLY A 14 -4.26 -2.09 10.13
N GLU A 15 -3.13 -1.60 9.71
CA GLU A 15 -2.77 -0.20 9.92
C GLU A 15 -3.23 0.65 8.76
N VAL A 16 -3.35 1.94 9.02
CA VAL A 16 -3.83 2.89 8.02
C VAL A 16 -2.70 3.82 7.65
N TYR A 17 -2.51 4.02 6.36
CA TYR A 17 -1.47 4.89 5.83
C TYR A 17 -2.07 5.81 4.78
N GLU A 18 -1.46 6.97 4.62
CA GLU A 18 -1.78 7.82 3.48
C GLU A 18 -0.96 7.38 2.30
N VAL A 19 -1.62 7.15 1.18
CA VAL A 19 -0.97 6.65 -0.02
C VAL A 19 -1.33 7.54 -1.17
N MET A 20 -0.31 8.05 -1.86
CA MET A 20 -0.54 8.80 -3.09
C MET A 20 -0.65 7.80 -4.24
N ILE A 21 -1.74 7.88 -4.96
CA ILE A 21 -1.99 6.99 -6.08
C ILE A 21 -1.38 7.61 -7.33
N THR A 22 -0.48 6.88 -7.97
CA THR A 22 0.24 7.41 -9.13
C THR A 22 -0.10 6.71 -10.42
N ASP A 23 -0.65 5.52 -10.33
CA ASP A 23 -0.96 4.73 -11.51
C ASP A 23 -2.25 3.97 -11.31
N ILE A 24 -2.71 3.34 -12.39
CA ILE A 24 -3.87 2.49 -12.31
C ILE A 24 -3.51 1.16 -12.99
N GLY A 25 -3.92 0.06 -12.39
CA GLY A 25 -3.65 -1.26 -12.91
C GLY A 25 -4.66 -1.67 -13.95
N GLU A 26 -4.44 -2.83 -14.52
CA GLU A 26 -5.27 -3.32 -15.61
C GLU A 26 -6.72 -3.52 -15.20
N ARG A 27 -6.93 -3.82 -13.92
CA ARG A 27 -8.28 -4.03 -13.42
C ARG A 27 -8.95 -2.76 -12.93
N GLY A 28 -8.25 -1.65 -13.03
CA GLY A 28 -8.79 -0.39 -12.54
C GLY A 28 -8.46 -0.08 -11.10
N ASP A 29 -7.61 -0.87 -10.48
CA ASP A 29 -7.20 -0.58 -9.10
C ASP A 29 -6.13 0.50 -9.10
N GLY A 30 -6.20 1.39 -8.13
CA GLY A 30 -5.16 2.40 -7.97
C GLY A 30 -3.88 1.78 -7.45
N ILE A 31 -2.76 2.36 -7.87
CA ILE A 31 -1.44 1.88 -7.48
C ILE A 31 -0.64 3.04 -6.92
N GLY A 32 -0.11 2.84 -5.72
CA GLY A 32 0.79 3.80 -5.11
C GLY A 32 1.97 3.08 -4.51
N LYS A 33 2.82 3.81 -3.84
CA LYS A 33 3.98 3.22 -3.18
C LYS A 33 4.18 3.84 -1.81
N VAL A 34 4.65 3.01 -0.89
CA VAL A 34 5.11 3.47 0.41
C VAL A 34 6.49 2.88 0.59
N ASP A 35 7.51 3.75 0.59
CA ASP A 35 8.91 3.34 0.76
C ASP A 35 9.31 2.21 -0.19
N GLY A 36 8.86 2.32 -1.44
CA GLY A 36 9.21 1.35 -2.46
C GLY A 36 8.32 0.13 -2.54
N LEU A 37 7.44 -0.05 -1.56
CA LEU A 37 6.49 -1.16 -1.61
C LEU A 37 5.25 -0.71 -2.39
N VAL A 38 4.86 -1.50 -3.37
CA VAL A 38 3.70 -1.19 -4.20
C VAL A 38 2.44 -1.48 -3.39
N ILE A 39 1.51 -0.52 -3.40
CA ILE A 39 0.23 -0.66 -2.69
C ILE A 39 -0.89 -0.65 -3.71
N ILE A 40 -1.72 -1.67 -3.69
CA ILE A 40 -2.85 -1.78 -4.60
C ILE A 40 -4.12 -1.48 -3.84
N VAL A 41 -4.88 -0.50 -4.33
CA VAL A 41 -6.05 0.04 -3.65
C VAL A 41 -7.22 0.10 -4.63
N PRO A 42 -8.24 -0.72 -4.45
CA PRO A 42 -9.42 -0.65 -5.31
C PRO A 42 -10.08 0.71 -5.22
N ASP A 43 -10.65 1.16 -6.31
CA ASP A 43 -11.46 2.38 -6.36
C ASP A 43 -10.68 3.65 -6.07
N ALA A 44 -9.37 3.62 -6.21
CA ALA A 44 -8.55 4.80 -6.06
C ALA A 44 -8.03 5.21 -7.42
N ASN A 45 -7.90 6.50 -7.66
CA ASN A 45 -7.51 7.01 -8.97
C ASN A 45 -6.20 7.77 -8.88
N PRO A 46 -5.42 7.77 -9.97
CA PRO A 46 -4.17 8.54 -9.99
C PRO A 46 -4.41 9.99 -9.65
N GLY A 47 -3.51 10.55 -8.88
CA GLY A 47 -3.62 11.92 -8.41
C GLY A 47 -4.28 12.05 -7.06
N GLU A 48 -4.95 11.02 -6.58
CA GLU A 48 -5.55 11.05 -5.25
C GLU A 48 -4.53 10.67 -4.20
N THR A 49 -4.67 11.26 -3.03
CA THR A 49 -3.99 10.80 -1.83
C THR A 49 -5.09 10.26 -0.93
N VAL A 50 -5.03 8.99 -0.61
CA VAL A 50 -6.10 8.33 0.11
C VAL A 50 -5.57 7.68 1.37
N ARG A 51 -6.44 7.55 2.35
CA ARG A 51 -6.11 6.77 3.54
C ARG A 51 -6.49 5.33 3.24
N VAL A 52 -5.54 4.45 3.49
CA VAL A 52 -5.67 3.05 3.09
C VAL A 52 -5.41 2.18 4.30
N ARG A 53 -6.35 1.28 4.57
CA ARG A 53 -6.13 0.24 5.57
C ARG A 53 -5.55 -0.96 4.86
N ILE A 54 -4.41 -1.40 5.33
CA ILE A 54 -3.69 -2.51 4.72
C ILE A 54 -4.37 -3.81 5.14
N THR A 55 -4.74 -4.61 4.16
CA THR A 55 -5.42 -5.88 4.42
C THR A 55 -4.52 -7.07 4.20
N ARG A 56 -3.42 -6.90 3.46
CA ARG A 56 -2.52 -8.01 3.16
C ARG A 56 -1.18 -7.46 2.75
N VAL A 57 -0.12 -8.10 3.20
CA VAL A 57 1.24 -7.70 2.83
C VAL A 57 1.96 -8.90 2.26
N GLU A 58 2.54 -8.72 1.08
CA GLU A 58 3.34 -9.74 0.43
C GLU A 58 4.75 -9.22 0.24
N LYS A 59 5.60 -9.98 -0.42
CA LYS A 59 6.99 -9.62 -0.51
C LYS A 59 7.24 -8.28 -1.16
N LYS A 60 6.55 -8.00 -2.25
CA LYS A 60 6.81 -6.81 -3.04
C LYS A 60 5.59 -5.95 -3.24
N VAL A 61 4.47 -6.34 -2.67
CA VAL A 61 3.23 -5.63 -2.88
C VAL A 61 2.36 -5.80 -1.64
N ALA A 62 1.57 -4.80 -1.36
CA ALA A 62 0.57 -4.87 -0.31
C ALA A 62 -0.77 -4.47 -0.90
N PHE A 63 -1.82 -4.94 -0.29
CA PHE A 63 -3.17 -4.65 -0.70
C PHE A 63 -3.87 -3.91 0.42
N GLY A 64 -4.69 -2.96 0.06
CA GLY A 64 -5.45 -2.23 1.04
C GLY A 64 -6.72 -1.73 0.44
N ARG A 65 -7.50 -1.07 1.26
CA ARG A 65 -8.74 -0.46 0.80
C ARG A 65 -8.87 0.90 1.46
N LYS A 66 -9.66 1.76 0.87
CA LYS A 66 -9.89 3.07 1.43
C LYS A 66 -10.45 2.92 2.84
N ALA A 67 -9.87 3.65 3.74
CA ALA A 67 -10.29 3.62 5.13
C ALA A 67 -11.37 4.64 5.41
#